data_1d6a873cd6cc4f1729c1bff4fcc68b45
#
_entry.id   1d6a873cd6cc4f1729c1bff4fcc68b45
#
_cell.length_a   1.000
_cell.length_b   1.000
_cell.length_c   1.000
_cell.angle_alpha   90.00
_cell.angle_beta   90.00
_cell.angle_gamma   90.00
#
_symmetry.space_group_name_H-M   'P 1'
#
loop_
_entity.id
_entity.type
_entity.pdbx_description
1 polymer ?
#
loop_
_entity_poly.entity_id
_entity_poly.type
_entity_poly.pdbx_seq_one_letter_code
_entity_poly.pdbx_strand_id
1 'polypeptide(L)' 'MYDTYVSIDLETTGLNPKRDRIIEIGAIRVEQGQIVEEFSTFVDPGRKLEERITELTGIRDEDLTDAPQLD' A
#
# COMPACT_ATOMS: atom_id res chain seq x y z
N MET A 1 24.29 12.37 -6.01
CA MET A 1 22.95 11.92 -6.42
C MET A 1 22.89 10.41 -6.29
N TYR A 2 21.79 9.94 -5.74
CA TYR A 2 21.60 8.49 -5.52
C TYR A 2 20.78 7.94 -6.68
N ASP A 3 21.39 7.09 -7.51
CA ASP A 3 20.71 6.41 -8.60
C ASP A 3 20.42 4.95 -8.29
N THR A 4 20.71 4.52 -7.06
CA THR A 4 20.42 3.18 -6.55
C THR A 4 19.69 3.34 -5.23
N TYR A 5 18.41 2.90 -5.18
CA TYR A 5 17.57 3.08 -4.00
C TYR A 5 16.32 2.19 -4.07
N VAL A 6 15.63 2.12 -2.94
CA VAL A 6 14.29 1.53 -2.85
C VAL A 6 13.32 2.65 -2.50
N SER A 7 12.24 2.75 -3.27
CA SER A 7 11.15 3.69 -3.00
C SER A 7 9.92 2.89 -2.56
N ILE A 8 9.29 3.33 -1.48
CA ILE A 8 8.12 2.65 -0.92
C ILE A 8 6.96 3.65 -0.89
N ASP A 9 5.79 3.18 -1.31
CA ASP A 9 4.57 3.96 -1.29
C ASP A 9 3.49 3.15 -0.55
N LEU A 10 2.69 3.83 0.27
CA LEU A 10 1.67 3.18 1.09
C LEU A 10 0.32 3.86 0.87
N GLU A 11 -0.73 3.05 0.77
CA GLU A 11 -2.10 3.53 0.88
C GLU A 11 -2.65 3.08 2.23
N THR A 12 -3.35 3.97 2.91
CA THR A 12 -3.86 3.73 4.26
C THR A 12 -5.32 4.17 4.37
N THR A 13 -5.96 3.77 5.47
CA THR A 13 -7.33 4.23 5.74
C THR A 13 -7.37 5.66 6.29
N GLY A 14 -6.23 6.25 6.61
CA GLY A 14 -6.14 7.63 7.11
C GLY A 14 -4.79 7.89 7.74
N LEU A 15 -4.67 9.00 8.43
CA LEU A 15 -3.40 9.50 8.96
C LEU A 15 -3.19 9.24 10.45
N ASN A 16 -4.16 8.64 11.14
CA ASN A 16 -4.05 8.38 12.57
C ASN A 16 -3.40 7.01 12.80
N PRO A 17 -2.13 6.95 13.25
CA PRO A 17 -1.42 5.67 13.38
C PRO A 17 -2.00 4.73 14.44
N LYS A 18 -2.83 5.26 15.36
CA LYS A 18 -3.49 4.44 16.38
C LYS A 18 -4.76 3.79 15.89
N ARG A 19 -5.41 4.35 14.87
CA ARG A 19 -6.69 3.91 14.35
C ARG A 19 -6.61 3.36 12.95
N ASP A 20 -5.82 4.00 12.11
CA ASP A 20 -5.81 3.70 10.69
C ASP A 20 -4.84 2.58 10.34
N ARG A 21 -5.07 1.94 9.21
CA ARG A 21 -4.35 0.74 8.78
C ARG A 21 -3.85 0.90 7.36
N ILE A 22 -2.73 0.25 7.07
CA ILE A 22 -2.22 0.13 5.71
C ILE A 22 -3.11 -0.84 4.93
N ILE A 23 -3.43 -0.48 3.69
CA ILE A 23 -4.25 -1.31 2.80
C ILE A 23 -3.55 -1.67 1.49
N GLU A 24 -2.46 -0.97 1.17
CA GLU A 24 -1.64 -1.32 0.00
C GLU A 24 -0.20 -0.89 0.24
N ILE A 25 0.74 -1.73 -0.21
CA ILE A 25 2.17 -1.43 -0.18
C ILE A 25 2.69 -1.58 -1.60
N GLY A 26 3.34 -0.53 -2.10
CA GLY A 26 4.07 -0.57 -3.35
C GLY A 26 5.54 -0.28 -3.10
N ALA A 27 6.42 -0.98 -3.82
CA ALA A 27 7.85 -0.74 -3.71
C ALA A 27 8.50 -0.91 -5.08
N ILE A 28 9.49 -0.09 -5.35
CA ILE A 28 10.35 -0.26 -6.52
C ILE A 28 11.80 -0.25 -6.07
N ARG A 29 12.61 -1.04 -6.74
CA ARG A 29 14.05 -0.98 -6.58
C ARG A 29 14.66 -0.40 -7.85
N VAL A 30 15.48 0.63 -7.67
CA VAL A 30 16.12 1.34 -8.76
C VAL A 30 17.63 1.13 -8.65
N GLU A 31 18.27 0.76 -9.76
CA GLU A 31 19.71 0.64 -9.85
C GLU A 31 20.19 1.39 -11.09
N GLN A 32 21.16 2.26 -10.92
CA GLN A 32 21.73 3.06 -11.99
C GLN A 32 20.64 3.81 -12.77
N GLY A 33 19.68 4.39 -12.05
CA GLY A 33 18.60 5.17 -12.62
C GLY A 33 17.51 4.36 -13.32
N GLN A 34 17.54 3.03 -13.23
CA GLN A 34 16.56 2.15 -13.88
C GLN A 34 15.83 1.30 -12.87
N ILE A 35 14.51 1.14 -13.09
CA ILE A 35 13.71 0.24 -12.27
C ILE A 35 14.07 -1.19 -12.63
N VAL A 36 14.59 -1.93 -11.65
CA VAL A 36 15.00 -3.33 -11.84
C VAL A 36 14.05 -4.32 -11.16
N GLU A 37 13.20 -3.83 -10.26
CA GLU A 37 12.26 -4.69 -9.56
C GLU A 37 11.07 -3.85 -9.08
N GLU A 38 9.87 -4.41 -9.20
CA GLU A 38 8.65 -3.80 -8.68
C GLU A 38 7.90 -4.82 -7.84
N PHE A 39 7.31 -4.34 -6.75
CA PHE A 39 6.49 -5.14 -5.86
C PHE A 39 5.26 -4.35 -5.47
N SER A 40 4.11 -5.02 -5.44
CA SER A 40 2.88 -4.41 -4.97
C SER A 40 2.01 -5.48 -4.34
N THR A 41 1.39 -5.14 -3.21
CA THR A 41 0.44 -6.03 -2.56
C THR A 41 -0.63 -5.22 -1.84
N PHE A 42 -1.86 -5.72 -1.85
CA PHE A 42 -2.88 -5.27 -0.93
C PHE A 42 -2.61 -5.85 0.45
N VAL A 43 -3.17 -5.22 1.46
CA VAL A 43 -3.12 -5.67 2.85
C VAL A 43 -4.54 -5.65 3.40
N ASP A 44 -4.96 -6.74 4.02
CA ASP A 44 -6.26 -6.80 4.68
C ASP A 44 -6.19 -6.11 6.03
N PRO A 45 -6.93 -4.99 6.23
CA PRO A 45 -6.88 -4.25 7.49
C PRO A 45 -7.68 -4.90 8.61
N GLY A 46 -8.41 -5.99 8.33
CA GLY A 46 -9.23 -6.67 9.32
C GLY A 46 -10.55 -5.97 9.61
N ARG A 47 -10.96 -5.05 8.76
CA ARG A 47 -12.21 -4.29 8.90
C ARG A 47 -12.67 -3.81 7.53
N LYS A 48 -13.93 -3.41 7.45
CA LYS A 48 -14.46 -2.81 6.22
C LYS A 48 -13.92 -1.41 6.04
N LEU A 49 -13.71 -1.04 4.77
CA LEU A 49 -13.32 0.32 4.42
C LEU A 49 -14.51 1.27 4.52
N GLU A 50 -14.25 2.47 5.00
CA GLU A 50 -15.24 3.54 4.88
C GLU A 50 -15.37 3.91 3.41
N GLU A 51 -16.59 4.27 3.00
CA GLU A 51 -16.87 4.59 1.60
C GLU A 51 -15.96 5.68 1.04
N ARG A 52 -15.61 6.67 1.86
CA ARG A 52 -14.73 7.76 1.44
C ARG A 52 -13.33 7.27 1.03
N ILE A 53 -12.86 6.18 1.65
CA ILE A 53 -11.55 5.61 1.32
C ILE A 53 -11.61 4.93 -0.04
N THR A 54 -12.68 4.17 -0.30
CA THR A 54 -12.89 3.56 -1.61
C THR A 54 -13.00 4.61 -2.71
N GLU A 55 -13.70 5.71 -2.45
CA GLU A 55 -13.82 6.80 -3.42
C GLU A 55 -12.48 7.46 -3.71
N LEU A 56 -11.65 7.62 -2.67
CA LEU A 56 -10.35 8.28 -2.79
C LEU A 56 -9.31 7.40 -3.49
N THR A 57 -9.24 6.12 -3.14
CA THR A 57 -8.18 5.23 -3.58
C THR A 57 -8.57 4.31 -4.73
N GLY A 58 -9.87 4.06 -4.92
CA GLY A 58 -10.37 3.06 -5.86
C GLY A 58 -10.31 1.63 -5.31
N ILE A 59 -9.76 1.44 -4.11
CA ILE A 59 -9.64 0.12 -3.47
C ILE A 59 -10.96 -0.21 -2.77
N ARG A 60 -11.45 -1.43 -2.96
CA ARG A 60 -12.72 -1.90 -2.40
C ARG A 60 -12.47 -3.05 -1.43
N ASP A 61 -13.45 -3.32 -0.56
CA ASP A 61 -13.35 -4.40 0.41
C ASP A 61 -13.02 -5.74 -0.24
N GLU A 62 -13.61 -6.02 -1.39
CA GLU A 62 -13.36 -7.26 -2.11
C GLU A 62 -11.92 -7.41 -2.60
N ASP A 63 -11.21 -6.30 -2.81
CA ASP A 63 -9.80 -6.34 -3.19
C ASP A 63 -8.92 -6.79 -2.02
N LEU A 64 -9.39 -6.61 -0.79
CA LEU A 64 -8.63 -6.84 0.42
C LEU A 64 -8.94 -8.16 1.11
N THR A 65 -10.05 -8.81 0.75
CA THR A 65 -10.56 -9.99 1.44
C THR A 65 -9.54 -11.13 1.52
N ASP A 66 -8.80 -11.35 0.43
CA ASP A 66 -7.82 -12.44 0.35
C ASP A 66 -6.38 -11.94 0.51
N ALA A 67 -6.20 -10.67 0.85
CA ALA A 67 -4.87 -10.11 1.03
C ALA A 67 -4.28 -10.54 2.38
N PRO A 68 -2.93 -10.56 2.49
CA PRO A 68 -2.30 -10.86 3.77
C PRO A 68 -2.57 -9.76 4.78
N GLN A 69 -2.57 -10.13 6.06
CA GLN A 69 -2.68 -9.21 7.18
C GLN A 69 -1.28 -8.91 7.73
N LEU A 70 -1.09 -7.68 8.20
CA LEU A 70 0.13 -7.33 8.92
C LEU A 70 -0.04 -7.70 10.40
N ASP A 71 0.99 -8.29 10.95
CA ASP A 71 1.02 -8.66 12.38
C ASP A 71 1.43 -7.48 13.25
#